data_aced299d03d6a15bcbe77340b59341b5
#
_entry.id   aced299d03d6a15bcbe77340b59341b5
#
_cell.length_a   1.000
_cell.length_b   1.000
_cell.length_c   1.000
_cell.angle_alpha   90.00
_cell.angle_beta   90.00
_cell.angle_gamma   90.00
#
_symmetry.space_group_name_H-M   'P 1'
#
loop_
_entity.id
_entity.type
_entity.pdbx_description
1 polymer ?
#
loop_
_entity_poly.entity_id
_entity_poly.type
_entity_poly.pdbx_seq_one_letter_code
_entity_poly.pdbx_strand_id
1 'polypeptide(L)'
;MSRWMKAIATFVVASFAFAGVAAAQEMRFFKIGTGGTGGTYYPIGGLIANAISNPPGSRPCDKGGSCGVPGLVAIAVSTTASVFNANAIQEGSLDAGLAGAQTVVQSYNGEGKFVNNKKDKIRVIANLYPESMHLVLKKGTKLNSLKDLNGMKVGVAAAGSGTQVSVRMILKHYNIKADEYELNVGQSAQRLADGQIDAFFYAAGTPLSALIQLGSTKGFDLYSFSSDEQKAI
;
A
#
# COMPACT_ATOMS: atom_id res chain seq x y z
N MET A 1 57.20 45.24 9.95
CA MET A 1 56.29 44.14 10.39
C MET A 1 57.10 43.10 11.17
N SER A 2 56.82 42.93 12.45
CA SER A 2 57.62 42.06 13.34
C SER A 2 57.38 40.60 13.01
N ARG A 3 58.39 39.75 13.31
CA ARG A 3 58.30 38.29 13.11
C ARG A 3 57.05 37.65 13.77
N TRP A 4 56.54 38.28 14.82
CA TRP A 4 55.35 37.89 15.55
C TRP A 4 54.05 38.09 14.74
N MET A 5 53.92 39.16 13.94
CA MET A 5 52.76 39.40 13.09
C MET A 5 52.71 38.42 11.93
N LYS A 6 53.84 37.93 11.43
CA LYS A 6 53.87 36.89 10.40
C LYS A 6 53.44 35.53 10.94
N ALA A 7 53.83 35.18 12.17
CA ALA A 7 53.44 33.93 12.82
C ALA A 7 51.92 33.89 13.11
N ILE A 8 51.32 35.01 13.55
CA ILE A 8 49.88 35.11 13.81
C ILE A 8 49.07 34.97 12.52
N ALA A 9 49.52 35.66 11.42
CA ALA A 9 48.87 35.56 10.13
C ALA A 9 48.88 34.11 9.54
N THR A 10 49.99 33.38 9.74
CA THR A 10 50.12 31.98 9.27
C THR A 10 49.23 31.04 10.08
N PHE A 11 49.08 31.30 11.40
CA PHE A 11 48.22 30.47 12.24
C PHE A 11 46.72 30.68 11.94
N VAL A 12 46.28 31.90 11.64
CA VAL A 12 44.88 32.19 11.26
C VAL A 12 44.53 31.59 9.92
N VAL A 13 45.44 31.61 8.93
CA VAL A 13 45.22 31.01 7.60
C VAL A 13 45.17 29.47 7.70
N ALA A 14 46.01 28.86 8.55
CA ALA A 14 45.98 27.42 8.77
C ALA A 14 44.69 26.93 9.47
N SER A 15 44.09 27.76 10.35
CA SER A 15 42.84 27.44 11.03
C SER A 15 41.62 27.45 10.10
N PHE A 16 41.64 28.25 9.02
CA PHE A 16 40.58 28.26 7.99
C PHE A 16 40.66 27.07 7.00
N ALA A 17 41.83 26.48 6.83
CA ALA A 17 42.01 25.35 5.91
C ALA A 17 41.46 24.00 6.46
N PHE A 18 41.15 23.92 7.75
CA PHE A 18 40.52 22.76 8.41
C PHE A 18 39.02 22.92 8.69
N ALA A 19 38.37 23.94 8.17
CA ALA A 19 36.93 23.96 8.05
C ALA A 19 36.56 22.87 7.00
N GLY A 20 36.64 21.62 7.40
CA GLY A 20 36.19 20.48 6.60
C GLY A 20 34.79 20.79 6.13
N VAL A 21 34.60 20.78 4.82
CA VAL A 21 33.29 20.82 4.21
C VAL A 21 32.60 19.58 4.80
N ALA A 22 31.80 19.79 5.85
CA ALA A 22 30.81 18.81 6.27
C ALA A 22 29.91 18.64 5.05
N ALA A 23 30.22 17.64 4.22
CA ALA A 23 29.35 17.28 3.11
C ALA A 23 28.00 16.97 3.74
N ALA A 24 27.08 17.91 3.65
CA ALA A 24 25.71 17.68 4.09
C ALA A 24 25.22 16.45 3.31
N GLN A 25 24.98 15.37 4.02
CA GLN A 25 24.48 14.14 3.40
C GLN A 25 23.16 14.51 2.71
N GLU A 26 23.13 14.37 1.38
CA GLU A 26 21.96 14.70 0.59
C GLU A 26 20.80 13.82 0.99
N MET A 27 19.68 14.44 1.35
CA MET A 27 18.47 13.73 1.75
C MET A 27 17.70 13.32 0.50
N ARG A 28 17.38 12.04 0.37
CA ARG A 28 16.57 11.48 -0.72
C ARG A 28 15.28 10.92 -0.18
N PHE A 29 14.17 11.36 -0.75
CA PHE A 29 12.86 10.80 -0.44
C PHE A 29 12.58 9.59 -1.32
N PHE A 30 11.94 8.56 -0.74
CA PHE A 30 11.51 7.35 -1.42
C PHE A 30 10.07 7.02 -1.06
N LYS A 31 9.16 7.13 -2.03
CA LYS A 31 7.73 6.98 -1.83
C LYS A 31 7.27 5.57 -2.18
N ILE A 32 6.68 4.87 -1.21
CA ILE A 32 6.13 3.53 -1.37
C ILE A 32 4.61 3.62 -1.39
N GLY A 33 3.99 3.46 -2.56
CA GLY A 33 2.54 3.39 -2.69
C GLY A 33 1.98 2.15 -2.01
N THR A 34 0.95 2.33 -1.20
CA THR A 34 0.35 1.26 -0.41
C THR A 34 -1.12 1.04 -0.80
N GLY A 35 -2.03 1.16 0.11
CA GLY A 35 -3.48 1.11 -0.03
C GLY A 35 -4.13 1.96 1.05
N GLY A 36 -5.40 1.76 1.31
CA GLY A 36 -6.08 2.39 2.43
C GLY A 36 -5.48 1.93 3.76
N THR A 37 -5.46 2.83 4.75
CA THR A 37 -4.81 2.61 6.06
C THR A 37 -5.38 1.43 6.87
N GLY A 38 -6.63 1.04 6.62
CA GLY A 38 -7.27 -0.13 7.24
C GLY A 38 -6.90 -1.49 6.59
N GLY A 39 -6.14 -1.47 5.48
CA GLY A 39 -5.68 -2.66 4.76
C GLY A 39 -4.30 -3.13 5.22
N THR A 40 -3.80 -4.23 4.62
CA THR A 40 -2.47 -4.81 4.92
C THR A 40 -1.33 -4.05 4.25
N TYR A 41 -1.53 -3.42 3.09
CA TYR A 41 -0.45 -2.73 2.37
C TYR A 41 0.15 -1.58 3.18
N TYR A 42 -0.68 -0.79 3.86
CA TYR A 42 -0.19 0.39 4.56
C TYR A 42 0.77 0.06 5.73
N PRO A 43 0.43 -0.83 6.68
CA PRO A 43 1.37 -1.22 7.73
C PRO A 43 2.62 -1.91 7.19
N ILE A 44 2.50 -2.79 6.18
CA ILE A 44 3.66 -3.44 5.56
C ILE A 44 4.56 -2.42 4.85
N GLY A 45 4.00 -1.50 4.09
CA GLY A 45 4.75 -0.41 3.48
C GLY A 45 5.45 0.48 4.50
N GLY A 46 4.81 0.73 5.66
CA GLY A 46 5.41 1.43 6.79
C GLY A 46 6.62 0.70 7.40
N LEU A 47 6.50 -0.62 7.58
CA LEU A 47 7.62 -1.46 8.06
C LEU A 47 8.80 -1.43 7.07
N ILE A 48 8.53 -1.57 5.77
CA ILE A 48 9.56 -1.49 4.72
C ILE A 48 10.20 -0.09 4.74
N ALA A 49 9.38 0.97 4.76
CA ALA A 49 9.87 2.34 4.79
C ALA A 49 10.80 2.60 5.99
N ASN A 50 10.40 2.15 7.17
CA ASN A 50 11.23 2.26 8.38
C ASN A 50 12.53 1.46 8.27
N ALA A 51 12.47 0.24 7.72
CA ALA A 51 13.64 -0.63 7.62
C ALA A 51 14.71 -0.08 6.65
N ILE A 52 14.31 0.57 5.56
CA ILE A 52 15.24 1.10 4.56
C ILE A 52 15.67 2.55 4.81
N SER A 53 14.97 3.28 5.69
CA SER A 53 15.30 4.67 6.00
C SER A 53 16.51 4.79 6.92
N ASN A 54 17.37 5.77 6.60
CA ASN A 54 18.44 6.23 7.48
C ASN A 54 18.69 7.72 7.22
N PRO A 55 17.79 8.60 7.70
CA PRO A 55 17.88 10.04 7.48
C PRO A 55 19.14 10.63 8.12
N PRO A 56 19.64 11.76 7.61
CA PRO A 56 20.77 12.47 8.20
C PRO A 56 20.54 12.77 9.68
N GLY A 57 21.55 12.52 10.51
CA GLY A 57 21.45 12.71 11.96
C GLY A 57 20.79 11.56 12.72
N SER A 58 20.41 10.47 12.06
CA SER A 58 19.92 9.26 12.71
C SER A 58 20.99 8.68 13.66
N ARG A 59 20.51 8.06 14.75
CA ARG A 59 21.38 7.26 15.61
C ARG A 59 22.01 6.13 14.77
N PRO A 60 23.32 5.84 14.94
CA PRO A 60 23.98 4.73 14.24
C PRO A 60 23.36 3.37 14.52
N CYS A 61 23.40 2.48 13.53
CA CYS A 61 22.78 1.15 13.58
C CYS A 61 23.36 0.30 14.74
N ASP A 62 24.67 0.31 14.94
CA ASP A 62 25.38 -0.40 16.03
C ASP A 62 24.99 0.09 17.43
N LYS A 63 24.36 1.28 17.51
CA LYS A 63 23.83 1.87 18.75
C LYS A 63 22.30 1.75 18.83
N GLY A 64 21.69 0.84 18.07
CA GLY A 64 20.25 0.62 18.03
C GLY A 64 19.47 1.71 17.26
N GLY A 65 20.12 2.36 16.32
CA GLY A 65 19.50 3.33 15.41
C GLY A 65 19.12 2.74 14.05
N SER A 66 18.98 3.61 13.05
CA SER A 66 18.58 3.22 11.69
C SER A 66 19.69 2.49 10.95
N CYS A 67 19.36 1.31 10.39
CA CYS A 67 20.26 0.47 9.61
C CYS A 67 20.00 0.54 8.10
N GLY A 68 19.15 1.47 7.67
CA GLY A 68 18.80 1.64 6.26
C GLY A 68 19.87 2.32 5.41
N VAL A 69 19.47 2.78 4.25
CA VAL A 69 20.37 3.43 3.28
C VAL A 69 20.68 4.86 3.75
N PRO A 70 21.96 5.22 3.93
CA PRO A 70 22.33 6.56 4.38
C PRO A 70 21.75 7.69 3.52
N GLY A 71 21.12 8.67 4.16
CA GLY A 71 20.45 9.79 3.50
C GLY A 71 19.05 9.48 2.97
N LEU A 72 18.59 8.25 3.03
CA LEU A 72 17.26 7.85 2.54
C LEU A 72 16.18 8.13 3.58
N VAL A 73 15.09 8.77 3.13
CA VAL A 73 13.84 8.96 3.88
C VAL A 73 12.72 8.27 3.09
N ALA A 74 12.44 7.03 3.42
CA ALA A 74 11.34 6.31 2.80
C ALA A 74 10.03 6.58 3.55
N ILE A 75 8.94 6.70 2.80
CA ILE A 75 7.59 6.95 3.34
C ILE A 75 6.56 6.02 2.71
N ALA A 76 5.66 5.48 3.53
CA ALA A 76 4.48 4.77 3.06
C ALA A 76 3.38 5.78 2.70
N VAL A 77 2.95 5.76 1.46
CA VAL A 77 1.90 6.65 0.93
C VAL A 77 0.59 5.89 0.84
N SER A 78 -0.45 6.35 1.53
CA SER A 78 -1.80 5.80 1.36
C SER A 78 -2.34 6.11 -0.03
N THR A 79 -2.80 5.08 -0.74
CA THR A 79 -3.32 5.16 -2.10
C THR A 79 -4.60 4.33 -2.26
N THR A 80 -5.13 4.26 -3.48
CA THR A 80 -6.21 3.33 -3.82
C THR A 80 -5.70 1.92 -4.19
N ALA A 81 -4.42 1.61 -3.96
CA ALA A 81 -3.74 0.34 -4.14
C ALA A 81 -3.36 0.00 -5.59
N SER A 82 -3.43 -1.27 -5.98
CA SER A 82 -2.66 -1.91 -7.06
C SER A 82 -2.64 -1.18 -8.40
N VAL A 83 -3.80 -0.82 -8.96
CA VAL A 83 -3.89 -0.17 -10.27
C VAL A 83 -3.34 1.25 -10.23
N PHE A 84 -3.65 1.98 -9.16
CA PHE A 84 -3.11 3.32 -8.93
C PHE A 84 -1.58 3.26 -8.80
N ASN A 85 -1.07 2.35 -7.97
CA ASN A 85 0.37 2.22 -7.73
C ASN A 85 1.13 1.89 -9.04
N ALA A 86 0.58 0.99 -9.86
CA ALA A 86 1.16 0.66 -11.17
C ALA A 86 1.24 1.88 -12.11
N ASN A 87 0.19 2.70 -12.15
CA ASN A 87 0.19 3.93 -12.92
C ASN A 87 1.21 4.93 -12.38
N ALA A 88 1.20 5.17 -11.08
CA ALA A 88 2.06 6.15 -10.42
C ALA A 88 3.56 5.80 -10.52
N ILE A 89 3.92 4.50 -10.49
CA ILE A 89 5.30 4.04 -10.74
C ILE A 89 5.68 4.29 -12.21
N GLN A 90 4.80 3.99 -13.17
CA GLN A 90 5.05 4.26 -14.59
C GLN A 90 5.30 5.75 -14.86
N GLU A 91 4.57 6.62 -14.17
CA GLU A 91 4.67 8.08 -14.27
C GLU A 91 5.84 8.68 -13.46
N GLY A 92 6.45 7.89 -12.54
CA GLY A 92 7.53 8.35 -11.69
C GLY A 92 7.09 9.18 -10.48
N SER A 93 5.80 9.18 -10.14
CA SER A 93 5.26 9.86 -8.95
C SER A 93 5.39 9.04 -7.68
N LEU A 94 5.58 7.71 -7.80
CA LEU A 94 5.99 6.76 -6.77
C LEU A 94 7.27 6.04 -7.20
N ASP A 95 8.15 5.75 -6.23
CA ASP A 95 9.39 5.01 -6.46
C ASP A 95 9.17 3.49 -6.38
N ALA A 96 8.24 3.06 -5.52
CA ALA A 96 7.82 1.68 -5.36
C ALA A 96 6.34 1.59 -4.98
N GLY A 97 5.78 0.39 -4.96
CA GLY A 97 4.41 0.20 -4.50
C GLY A 97 4.06 -1.28 -4.30
N LEU A 98 3.10 -1.51 -3.41
CA LEU A 98 2.51 -2.83 -3.22
C LEU A 98 1.37 -3.02 -4.21
N ALA A 99 1.28 -4.21 -4.78
CA ALA A 99 0.22 -4.55 -5.73
C ALA A 99 -0.03 -6.06 -5.74
N GLY A 100 -1.26 -6.46 -5.99
CA GLY A 100 -1.61 -7.86 -6.23
C GLY A 100 -0.96 -8.38 -7.51
N ALA A 101 -0.50 -9.64 -7.50
CA ALA A 101 0.26 -10.26 -8.59
C ALA A 101 -0.47 -10.16 -9.94
N GLN A 102 -1.79 -10.39 -9.95
CA GLN A 102 -2.61 -10.25 -11.17
C GLN A 102 -2.50 -8.85 -11.78
N THR A 103 -2.61 -7.80 -10.95
CA THR A 103 -2.49 -6.42 -11.43
C THR A 103 -1.10 -6.14 -12.00
N VAL A 104 -0.05 -6.67 -11.36
CA VAL A 104 1.34 -6.51 -11.84
C VAL A 104 1.49 -7.14 -13.23
N VAL A 105 1.05 -8.39 -13.40
CA VAL A 105 1.11 -9.10 -14.69
C VAL A 105 0.31 -8.36 -15.77
N GLN A 106 -0.94 -8.01 -15.49
CA GLN A 106 -1.79 -7.30 -16.45
C GLN A 106 -1.21 -5.93 -16.83
N SER A 107 -0.65 -5.20 -15.87
CA SER A 107 -0.08 -3.88 -16.14
C SER A 107 1.18 -3.96 -17.00
N TYR A 108 2.05 -4.93 -16.74
CA TYR A 108 3.27 -5.14 -17.53
C TYR A 108 2.97 -5.65 -18.94
N ASN A 109 2.00 -6.54 -19.09
CA ASN A 109 1.61 -7.08 -20.40
C ASN A 109 0.71 -6.14 -21.22
N GLY A 110 0.04 -5.18 -20.58
CA GLY A 110 -0.97 -4.34 -21.24
C GLY A 110 -2.30 -5.05 -21.39
N GLU A 111 -2.73 -5.79 -20.38
CA GLU A 111 -3.96 -6.58 -20.36
C GLU A 111 -5.02 -5.97 -19.42
N GLY A 112 -6.25 -6.45 -19.51
CA GLY A 112 -7.34 -6.02 -18.64
C GLY A 112 -7.57 -4.51 -18.70
N LYS A 113 -7.44 -3.83 -17.58
CA LYS A 113 -7.55 -2.36 -17.49
C LYS A 113 -6.38 -1.61 -18.11
N PHE A 114 -5.32 -2.30 -18.50
CA PHE A 114 -4.12 -1.71 -19.07
C PHE A 114 -3.98 -1.94 -20.59
N VAL A 115 -5.05 -2.38 -21.27
CA VAL A 115 -5.07 -2.48 -22.73
C VAL A 115 -4.76 -1.11 -23.33
N ASN A 116 -3.80 -1.07 -24.27
CA ASN A 116 -3.22 0.15 -24.86
C ASN A 116 -2.52 1.10 -23.84
N ASN A 117 -2.24 0.64 -22.64
CA ASN A 117 -1.61 1.42 -21.58
C ASN A 117 -0.63 0.58 -20.73
N LYS A 118 0.24 -0.13 -21.42
CA LYS A 118 1.27 -1.00 -20.84
C LYS A 118 2.20 -0.23 -19.90
N LYS A 119 2.57 -0.86 -18.78
CA LYS A 119 3.47 -0.31 -17.74
C LYS A 119 4.84 -0.99 -17.82
N ASP A 120 5.63 -0.64 -18.80
CA ASP A 120 6.90 -1.30 -19.13
C ASP A 120 8.07 -0.94 -18.18
N LYS A 121 7.92 0.10 -17.36
CA LYS A 121 8.92 0.48 -16.34
C LYS A 121 8.81 -0.34 -15.05
N ILE A 122 7.71 -1.06 -14.83
CA ILE A 122 7.51 -1.85 -13.61
C ILE A 122 8.52 -2.99 -13.53
N ARG A 123 9.10 -3.17 -12.33
CA ARG A 123 9.95 -4.33 -11.99
C ARG A 123 9.48 -4.90 -10.66
N VAL A 124 9.37 -6.23 -10.59
CA VAL A 124 9.05 -6.94 -9.34
C VAL A 124 10.31 -7.05 -8.50
N ILE A 125 10.24 -6.63 -7.26
CA ILE A 125 11.33 -6.70 -6.29
C ILE A 125 11.20 -7.97 -5.43
N ALA A 126 10.00 -8.23 -4.90
CA ALA A 126 9.73 -9.37 -4.03
C ALA A 126 8.25 -9.76 -4.05
N ASN A 127 8.00 -11.03 -3.74
CA ASN A 127 6.69 -11.53 -3.35
C ASN A 127 6.66 -11.58 -1.81
N LEU A 128 5.72 -10.85 -1.18
CA LEU A 128 5.75 -10.61 0.25
C LEU A 128 4.87 -11.59 1.04
N TYR A 129 3.61 -11.75 0.63
CA TYR A 129 2.62 -12.60 1.32
C TYR A 129 1.44 -12.93 0.41
N PRO A 130 0.70 -14.01 0.69
CA PRO A 130 -0.53 -14.33 -0.03
C PRO A 130 -1.66 -13.39 0.38
N GLU A 131 -2.55 -13.09 -0.57
CA GLU A 131 -3.80 -12.38 -0.33
C GLU A 131 -4.98 -13.31 -0.58
N SER A 132 -6.00 -13.21 0.27
CA SER A 132 -7.25 -13.94 0.13
C SER A 132 -8.39 -12.97 -0.15
N MET A 133 -9.34 -13.40 -1.00
CA MET A 133 -10.59 -12.67 -1.19
C MET A 133 -11.51 -12.93 0.01
N HIS A 134 -11.94 -11.85 0.67
CA HIS A 134 -12.91 -11.89 1.75
C HIS A 134 -14.23 -11.29 1.25
N LEU A 135 -15.34 -11.97 1.52
CA LEU A 135 -16.68 -11.39 1.44
C LEU A 135 -17.20 -11.25 2.86
N VAL A 136 -17.22 -10.01 3.33
CA VAL A 136 -17.62 -9.63 4.68
C VAL A 136 -19.09 -9.27 4.67
N LEU A 137 -19.87 -9.87 5.55
CA LEU A 137 -21.31 -9.73 5.65
C LEU A 137 -21.67 -8.99 6.95
N LYS A 138 -22.74 -8.22 6.91
CA LYS A 138 -23.36 -7.69 8.12
C LYS A 138 -23.68 -8.84 9.07
N LYS A 139 -23.45 -8.64 10.37
CA LYS A 139 -23.69 -9.65 11.40
C LYS A 139 -25.12 -10.21 11.35
N GLY A 140 -25.20 -11.54 11.30
CA GLY A 140 -26.47 -12.28 11.17
C GLY A 140 -26.94 -12.52 9.73
N THR A 141 -26.27 -11.95 8.73
CA THR A 141 -26.56 -12.20 7.32
C THR A 141 -26.03 -13.59 6.91
N LYS A 142 -26.85 -14.36 6.22
CA LYS A 142 -26.49 -15.65 5.66
C LYS A 142 -26.75 -15.64 4.16
N LEU A 143 -25.79 -16.10 3.38
CA LEU A 143 -25.94 -16.32 1.95
C LEU A 143 -25.81 -17.81 1.66
N ASN A 144 -26.67 -18.34 0.82
CA ASN A 144 -26.58 -19.71 0.33
C ASN A 144 -25.66 -19.81 -0.89
N SER A 145 -25.53 -18.72 -1.63
CA SER A 145 -24.64 -18.60 -2.79
C SER A 145 -24.29 -17.13 -3.03
N LEU A 146 -23.28 -16.86 -3.87
CA LEU A 146 -22.95 -15.50 -4.30
C LEU A 146 -24.10 -14.80 -5.03
N LYS A 147 -25.03 -15.53 -5.63
CA LYS A 147 -26.22 -14.95 -6.30
C LYS A 147 -27.17 -14.23 -5.35
N ASP A 148 -27.10 -14.55 -4.06
CA ASP A 148 -27.91 -13.86 -3.04
C ASP A 148 -27.51 -12.40 -2.85
N LEU A 149 -26.35 -11.99 -3.40
CA LEU A 149 -25.94 -10.60 -3.47
C LEU A 149 -26.76 -9.74 -4.45
N ASN A 150 -27.61 -10.35 -5.29
CA ASN A 150 -28.48 -9.58 -6.18
C ASN A 150 -29.36 -8.60 -5.41
N GLY A 151 -29.32 -7.32 -5.77
CA GLY A 151 -30.07 -6.23 -5.14
C GLY A 151 -29.53 -5.79 -3.78
N MET A 152 -28.52 -6.46 -3.22
CA MET A 152 -27.87 -6.03 -1.98
C MET A 152 -26.93 -4.85 -2.22
N LYS A 153 -26.74 -4.04 -1.20
CA LYS A 153 -25.76 -2.94 -1.17
C LYS A 153 -24.38 -3.50 -0.86
N VAL A 154 -23.51 -3.53 -1.86
CA VAL A 154 -22.21 -4.21 -1.78
C VAL A 154 -21.05 -3.25 -2.00
N GLY A 155 -20.14 -3.18 -1.03
CA GLY A 155 -18.86 -2.52 -1.19
C GLY A 155 -17.96 -3.31 -2.14
N VAL A 156 -17.60 -2.71 -3.29
CA VAL A 156 -16.79 -3.35 -4.34
C VAL A 156 -15.34 -2.88 -4.35
N ALA A 157 -14.87 -2.41 -3.22
CA ALA A 157 -13.56 -1.78 -3.00
C ALA A 157 -13.39 -0.42 -3.69
N ALA A 158 -12.27 0.26 -3.38
CA ALA A 158 -11.99 1.58 -3.93
C ALA A 158 -11.73 1.55 -5.43
N ALA A 159 -12.15 2.60 -6.13
CA ALA A 159 -11.83 2.81 -7.53
C ALA A 159 -10.30 2.79 -7.76
N GLY A 160 -9.84 2.03 -8.75
CA GLY A 160 -8.41 1.88 -9.04
C GLY A 160 -7.68 0.90 -8.12
N SER A 161 -8.39 0.10 -7.31
CA SER A 161 -7.80 -1.01 -6.55
C SER A 161 -7.80 -2.32 -7.36
N GLY A 162 -6.86 -3.21 -7.04
CA GLY A 162 -6.84 -4.57 -7.58
C GLY A 162 -8.08 -5.37 -7.15
N THR A 163 -8.51 -5.20 -5.90
CA THR A 163 -9.74 -5.82 -5.37
C THR A 163 -10.95 -5.48 -6.23
N GLN A 164 -11.15 -4.21 -6.61
CA GLN A 164 -12.28 -3.81 -7.45
C GLN A 164 -12.28 -4.53 -8.80
N VAL A 165 -11.09 -4.72 -9.39
CA VAL A 165 -10.97 -5.45 -10.67
C VAL A 165 -11.46 -6.89 -10.50
N SER A 166 -10.97 -7.59 -9.47
CA SER A 166 -11.36 -8.99 -9.20
C SER A 166 -12.85 -9.10 -8.86
N VAL A 167 -13.37 -8.22 -8.01
CA VAL A 167 -14.79 -8.24 -7.60
C VAL A 167 -15.71 -8.04 -8.80
N ARG A 168 -15.43 -7.10 -9.69
CA ARG A 168 -16.23 -6.90 -10.89
C ARG A 168 -16.17 -8.10 -11.85
N MET A 169 -15.05 -8.82 -11.89
CA MET A 169 -14.97 -10.08 -12.63
C MET A 169 -15.87 -11.14 -12.01
N ILE A 170 -15.89 -11.28 -10.68
CA ILE A 170 -16.78 -12.19 -9.95
C ILE A 170 -18.25 -11.86 -10.21
N LEU A 171 -18.66 -10.60 -10.00
CA LEU A 171 -20.03 -10.17 -10.21
C LEU A 171 -20.49 -10.43 -11.65
N LYS A 172 -19.63 -10.15 -12.63
CA LYS A 172 -19.89 -10.44 -14.03
C LYS A 172 -20.00 -11.93 -14.32
N HIS A 173 -19.08 -12.75 -13.80
CA HIS A 173 -19.06 -14.20 -14.02
C HIS A 173 -20.36 -14.87 -13.52
N TYR A 174 -20.82 -14.51 -12.34
CA TYR A 174 -22.05 -15.03 -11.74
C TYR A 174 -23.31 -14.29 -12.16
N ASN A 175 -23.20 -13.29 -13.05
CA ASN A 175 -24.31 -12.42 -13.46
C ASN A 175 -25.05 -11.78 -12.28
N ILE A 176 -24.30 -11.27 -11.29
CA ILE A 176 -24.81 -10.63 -10.10
C ILE A 176 -25.01 -9.14 -10.37
N LYS A 177 -26.20 -8.63 -10.03
CA LYS A 177 -26.58 -7.21 -10.10
C LYS A 177 -26.74 -6.66 -8.68
N ALA A 178 -25.62 -6.32 -8.05
CA ALA A 178 -25.60 -5.65 -6.75
C ALA A 178 -25.71 -4.13 -6.91
N ASP A 179 -26.14 -3.45 -5.86
CA ASP A 179 -26.00 -1.99 -5.72
C ASP A 179 -24.57 -1.70 -5.25
N GLU A 180 -23.70 -1.31 -6.19
CA GLU A 180 -22.24 -1.23 -5.97
C GLU A 180 -21.82 0.08 -5.30
N TYR A 181 -21.02 -0.04 -4.25
CA TYR A 181 -20.40 1.09 -3.54
C TYR A 181 -18.88 1.03 -3.65
N GLU A 182 -18.28 2.05 -4.24
CA GLU A 182 -16.81 2.18 -4.36
C GLU A 182 -16.22 2.78 -3.09
N LEU A 183 -15.78 1.94 -2.17
CA LEU A 183 -15.33 2.31 -0.83
C LEU A 183 -13.98 1.66 -0.53
N ASN A 184 -13.07 2.35 0.17
CA ASN A 184 -11.93 1.68 0.76
C ASN A 184 -12.35 0.78 1.92
N VAL A 185 -11.47 -0.11 2.40
CA VAL A 185 -11.82 -1.11 3.41
C VAL A 185 -12.29 -0.49 4.73
N GLY A 186 -11.70 0.61 5.17
CA GLY A 186 -12.12 1.32 6.38
C GLY A 186 -13.52 1.89 6.25
N GLN A 187 -13.81 2.54 5.12
CA GLN A 187 -15.15 3.05 4.81
C GLN A 187 -16.17 1.91 4.69
N SER A 188 -15.81 0.79 4.06
CA SER A 188 -16.68 -0.38 3.94
C SER A 188 -17.02 -0.96 5.31
N ALA A 189 -16.02 -1.15 6.18
CA ALA A 189 -16.22 -1.64 7.54
C ALA A 189 -17.13 -0.71 8.36
N GLN A 190 -16.91 0.62 8.27
CA GLN A 190 -17.74 1.60 8.96
C GLN A 190 -19.18 1.57 8.43
N ARG A 191 -19.39 1.60 7.13
CA ARG A 191 -20.74 1.57 6.54
C ARG A 191 -21.47 0.26 6.80
N LEU A 192 -20.75 -0.86 6.87
CA LEU A 192 -21.34 -2.14 7.30
C LEU A 192 -21.78 -2.09 8.75
N ALA A 193 -20.95 -1.55 9.65
CA ALA A 193 -21.29 -1.34 11.06
C ALA A 193 -22.52 -0.47 11.26
N ASP A 194 -22.69 0.56 10.42
CA ASP A 194 -23.83 1.50 10.43
C ASP A 194 -25.06 0.96 9.69
N GLY A 195 -24.99 -0.23 9.07
CA GLY A 195 -26.06 -0.83 8.30
C GLY A 195 -26.37 -0.12 6.98
N GLN A 196 -25.44 0.68 6.46
CA GLN A 196 -25.60 1.41 5.20
C GLN A 196 -25.25 0.55 3.98
N ILE A 197 -24.47 -0.52 4.16
CA ILE A 197 -24.24 -1.59 3.19
C ILE A 197 -24.51 -2.95 3.84
N ASP A 198 -24.76 -3.97 3.04
CA ASP A 198 -25.09 -5.32 3.49
C ASP A 198 -23.88 -6.23 3.50
N ALA A 199 -22.95 -5.98 2.59
CA ALA A 199 -21.72 -6.76 2.41
C ALA A 199 -20.62 -5.91 1.77
N PHE A 200 -19.37 -6.38 1.86
CA PHE A 200 -18.30 -5.87 1.03
C PHE A 200 -17.23 -6.93 0.73
N PHE A 201 -16.62 -6.79 -0.42
CA PHE A 201 -15.46 -7.59 -0.79
C PHE A 201 -14.15 -6.87 -0.46
N TYR A 202 -13.13 -7.65 -0.08
CA TYR A 202 -11.78 -7.16 0.04
C TYR A 202 -10.72 -8.27 -0.11
N ALA A 203 -9.75 -8.05 -1.01
CA ALA A 203 -8.57 -8.90 -1.13
C ALA A 203 -7.44 -8.34 -0.25
N ALA A 204 -6.95 -9.14 0.67
CA ALA A 204 -5.91 -8.74 1.62
C ALA A 204 -5.21 -9.93 2.24
N GLY A 205 -4.02 -9.67 2.82
CA GLY A 205 -3.42 -10.55 3.81
C GLY A 205 -4.14 -10.46 5.17
N THR A 206 -3.94 -11.46 6.02
CA THR A 206 -4.49 -11.48 7.38
C THR A 206 -3.36 -11.38 8.41
N PRO A 207 -3.59 -10.72 9.56
CA PRO A 207 -4.81 -10.05 10.02
C PRO A 207 -5.07 -8.71 9.31
N LEU A 208 -6.35 -8.30 9.24
CA LEU A 208 -6.79 -7.06 8.60
C LEU A 208 -7.30 -6.08 9.64
N SER A 209 -6.66 -4.92 9.79
CA SER A 209 -6.94 -3.94 10.86
C SER A 209 -8.39 -3.50 10.90
N ALA A 210 -8.99 -3.24 9.73
CA ALA A 210 -10.39 -2.83 9.64
C ALA A 210 -11.36 -3.93 10.14
N LEU A 211 -11.06 -5.22 9.91
CA LEU A 211 -11.88 -6.32 10.40
C LEU A 211 -11.67 -6.59 11.89
N ILE A 212 -10.45 -6.40 12.42
CA ILE A 212 -10.20 -6.47 13.87
C ILE A 212 -11.07 -5.43 14.58
N GLN A 213 -11.07 -4.19 14.11
CA GLN A 213 -11.87 -3.11 14.68
C GLN A 213 -13.37 -3.39 14.56
N LEU A 214 -13.84 -3.83 13.38
CA LEU A 214 -15.24 -4.18 13.16
C LEU A 214 -15.69 -5.33 14.07
N GLY A 215 -14.86 -6.37 14.20
CA GLY A 215 -15.11 -7.52 15.06
C GLY A 215 -15.22 -7.16 16.54
N SER A 216 -14.39 -6.23 17.03
CA SER A 216 -14.41 -5.78 18.43
C SER A 216 -15.60 -4.86 18.77
N THR A 217 -16.29 -4.29 17.78
CA THR A 217 -17.39 -3.32 18.00
C THR A 217 -18.76 -3.90 17.67
N LYS A 218 -19.03 -4.24 16.43
CA LYS A 218 -20.34 -4.68 15.93
C LYS A 218 -20.38 -6.16 15.54
N GLY A 219 -19.22 -6.76 15.31
CA GLY A 219 -19.12 -8.08 14.71
C GLY A 219 -19.47 -8.09 13.22
N PHE A 220 -19.17 -9.19 12.58
CA PHE A 220 -19.49 -9.45 11.17
C PHE A 220 -19.54 -10.98 10.96
N ASP A 221 -20.04 -11.39 9.80
CA ASP A 221 -19.91 -12.76 9.33
C ASP A 221 -19.07 -12.80 8.06
N LEU A 222 -18.45 -13.92 7.76
CA LEU A 222 -17.72 -14.16 6.53
C LEU A 222 -18.46 -15.18 5.68
N TYR A 223 -18.54 -14.91 4.38
CA TYR A 223 -19.01 -15.90 3.42
C TYR A 223 -17.88 -16.89 3.12
N SER A 224 -18.18 -18.18 3.24
CA SER A 224 -17.25 -19.24 2.86
C SER A 224 -17.48 -19.63 1.41
N PHE A 225 -16.54 -19.28 0.54
CA PHE A 225 -16.59 -19.66 -0.87
C PHE A 225 -16.56 -21.17 -1.04
N SER A 226 -17.46 -21.74 -1.82
CA SER A 226 -17.45 -23.15 -2.21
C SER A 226 -16.21 -23.47 -3.06
N SER A 227 -15.86 -24.76 -3.18
CA SER A 227 -14.73 -25.20 -3.99
C SER A 227 -14.84 -24.78 -5.47
N ASP A 228 -16.05 -24.72 -6.01
CA ASP A 228 -16.26 -24.30 -7.40
C ASP A 228 -16.15 -22.77 -7.55
N GLU A 229 -16.63 -22.02 -6.57
CA GLU A 229 -16.43 -20.56 -6.53
C GLU A 229 -14.96 -20.20 -6.38
N GLN A 230 -14.19 -20.92 -5.55
CA GLN A 230 -12.74 -20.70 -5.40
C GLN A 230 -11.95 -20.97 -6.69
N LYS A 231 -12.39 -21.91 -7.52
CA LYS A 231 -11.74 -22.18 -8.82
C LYS A 231 -12.08 -21.12 -9.88
N ALA A 232 -13.20 -20.44 -9.71
CA ALA A 232 -13.68 -19.41 -10.65
C ALA A 232 -13.17 -18.01 -10.34
N ILE A 233 -12.59 -17.78 -9.14
CA ILE A 233 -12.00 -16.53 -8.67
C ILE A 233 -10.50 -16.53 -8.91
#